data_2f5d90b5ff79c9daf78845c38f074e4a
#
_entry.id   2f5d90b5ff79c9daf78845c38f074e4a
#
_cell.length_a   1.000
_cell.length_b   1.000
_cell.length_c   1.000
_cell.angle_alpha   90.00
_cell.angle_beta   90.00
_cell.angle_gamma   90.00
#
_symmetry.space_group_name_H-M   'P 1'
#
loop_
_entity.id
_entity.type
_entity.pdbx_description
1 polymer ?
#
loop_
_entity_poly.entity_id
_entity_poly.type
_entity_poly.pdbx_seq_one_letter_code
_entity_poly.pdbx_strand_id
1 'polypeptide(L)'
;TKLTQETQRMELASREMTEVEKAEEIQTALELAELDAKRMVAQRTREDIRRTMDANKSAINSIYNRALRKKPSLQGAFTAQLVVEPSGQVSSCSAVESTLNEPRLESKICKRLRLVNFGQKPGVDQATISYPIELFPG
;
A
#
# COMPACT_ATOMS: atom_id res chain seq x y z
N THR A 1 -8.49 -61.65 13.42
CA THR A 1 -7.18 -61.72 14.11
C THR A 1 -6.78 -60.36 14.66
N LYS A 2 -5.94 -60.34 15.66
CA LYS A 2 -5.53 -59.07 16.34
C LYS A 2 -4.94 -58.04 15.38
N LEU A 3 -4.16 -58.45 14.42
CA LEU A 3 -3.53 -57.55 13.44
C LEU A 3 -4.55 -56.84 12.55
N THR A 4 -5.60 -57.51 12.14
CA THR A 4 -6.66 -56.92 11.32
C THR A 4 -7.50 -55.90 12.10
N GLN A 5 -7.77 -56.18 13.39
CA GLN A 5 -8.48 -55.25 14.27
C GLN A 5 -7.67 -54.01 14.59
N GLU A 6 -6.37 -54.11 14.81
CA GLU A 6 -5.49 -52.97 15.03
C GLU A 6 -5.36 -52.11 13.80
N THR A 7 -5.27 -52.71 12.59
CA THR A 7 -5.26 -51.97 11.34
C THR A 7 -6.56 -51.19 11.10
N GLN A 8 -7.71 -51.83 11.41
CA GLN A 8 -9.01 -51.17 11.29
C GLN A 8 -9.15 -50.01 12.30
N ARG A 9 -8.66 -50.14 13.52
CA ARG A 9 -8.66 -49.06 14.51
C ARG A 9 -7.78 -47.89 14.06
N MET A 10 -6.63 -48.15 13.50
CA MET A 10 -5.73 -47.12 12.96
C MET A 10 -6.35 -46.41 11.78
N GLU A 11 -7.01 -47.11 10.88
CA GLU A 11 -7.74 -46.50 9.75
C GLU A 11 -8.90 -45.59 10.20
N LEU A 12 -9.66 -46.03 11.20
CA LEU A 12 -10.76 -45.23 11.77
C LEU A 12 -10.24 -43.98 12.47
N ALA A 13 -9.17 -44.11 13.26
CA ALA A 13 -8.54 -42.97 13.93
C ALA A 13 -7.97 -41.98 12.90
N SER A 14 -7.34 -42.48 11.84
CA SER A 14 -6.83 -41.68 10.73
C SER A 14 -7.94 -40.94 10.00
N ARG A 15 -9.09 -41.58 9.78
CA ARG A 15 -10.26 -40.93 9.13
C ARG A 15 -10.85 -39.82 9.97
N GLU A 16 -11.00 -40.03 11.29
CA GLU A 16 -11.50 -38.97 12.19
C GLU A 16 -10.55 -37.80 12.25
N MET A 17 -9.25 -38.02 12.35
CA MET A 17 -8.23 -36.95 12.28
C MET A 17 -8.27 -36.21 10.93
N THR A 18 -8.44 -36.93 9.82
CA THR A 18 -8.51 -36.33 8.49
C THR A 18 -9.73 -35.43 8.32
N GLU A 19 -10.86 -35.76 8.90
CA GLU A 19 -12.06 -34.91 8.85
C GLU A 19 -11.90 -33.63 9.64
N VAL A 20 -11.31 -33.67 10.83
CA VAL A 20 -11.01 -32.50 11.65
C VAL A 20 -9.95 -31.63 10.97
N GLU A 21 -8.89 -32.24 10.43
CA GLU A 21 -7.86 -31.53 9.66
C GLU A 21 -8.45 -30.87 8.42
N LYS A 22 -9.33 -31.52 7.69
CA LYS A 22 -10.00 -30.94 6.53
C LYS A 22 -10.88 -29.75 6.90
N ALA A 23 -11.58 -29.80 8.01
CA ALA A 23 -12.41 -28.67 8.47
C ALA A 23 -11.52 -27.49 8.85
N GLU A 24 -10.40 -27.71 9.52
CA GLU A 24 -9.42 -26.69 9.86
C GLU A 24 -8.74 -26.12 8.59
N GLU A 25 -8.38 -26.98 7.66
CA GLU A 25 -7.79 -26.57 6.37
C GLU A 25 -8.76 -25.72 5.55
N ILE A 26 -10.04 -26.07 5.50
CA ILE A 26 -11.07 -25.29 4.79
C ILE A 26 -11.22 -23.92 5.44
N GLN A 27 -11.27 -23.86 6.77
CA GLN A 27 -11.37 -22.59 7.49
C GLN A 27 -10.16 -21.71 7.29
N THR A 28 -8.96 -22.29 7.33
CA THR A 28 -7.70 -21.60 7.06
C THR A 28 -7.63 -21.13 5.60
N ALA A 29 -8.09 -21.95 4.67
CA ALA A 29 -8.16 -21.59 3.25
C ALA A 29 -9.13 -20.42 3.00
N LEU A 30 -10.27 -20.38 3.68
CA LEU A 30 -11.21 -19.26 3.61
C LEU A 30 -10.61 -17.98 4.19
N GLU A 31 -9.94 -18.07 5.33
CA GLU A 31 -9.24 -16.94 5.94
C GLU A 31 -8.13 -16.41 5.05
N LEU A 32 -7.34 -17.31 4.44
CA LEU A 32 -6.30 -16.95 3.48
C LEU A 32 -6.88 -16.32 2.22
N ALA A 33 -8.00 -16.85 1.72
CA ALA A 33 -8.69 -16.28 0.56
C ALA A 33 -9.20 -14.86 0.85
N GLU A 34 -9.73 -14.61 2.04
CA GLU A 34 -10.14 -13.27 2.47
C GLU A 34 -8.95 -12.33 2.56
N LEU A 35 -7.83 -12.78 3.13
CA LEU A 35 -6.59 -12.01 3.19
C LEU A 35 -6.02 -11.72 1.81
N ASP A 36 -6.05 -12.71 0.91
CA ASP A 36 -5.59 -12.52 -0.47
C ASP A 36 -6.48 -11.55 -1.23
N ALA A 37 -7.80 -11.61 -1.02
CA ALA A 37 -8.72 -10.64 -1.60
C ALA A 37 -8.43 -9.22 -1.11
N LYS A 38 -8.17 -9.05 0.19
CA LYS A 38 -7.76 -7.76 0.77
C LYS A 38 -6.41 -7.29 0.22
N ARG A 39 -5.45 -8.20 0.04
CA ARG A 39 -4.15 -7.89 -0.55
C ARG A 39 -4.28 -7.49 -2.01
N MET A 40 -5.13 -8.16 -2.78
CA MET A 40 -5.39 -7.82 -4.18
C MET A 40 -5.99 -6.42 -4.31
N VAL A 41 -6.95 -6.06 -3.46
CA VAL A 41 -7.51 -4.71 -3.42
C VAL A 41 -6.43 -3.70 -3.05
N ALA A 42 -5.59 -4.00 -2.03
CA ALA A 42 -4.49 -3.15 -1.62
C ALA A 42 -3.43 -3.02 -2.74
N GLN A 43 -3.12 -4.10 -3.47
CA GLN A 43 -2.19 -4.07 -4.59
C GLN A 43 -2.70 -3.21 -5.73
N ARG A 44 -3.97 -3.35 -6.13
CA ARG A 44 -4.59 -2.50 -7.16
C ARG A 44 -4.53 -1.03 -6.76
N THR A 45 -4.82 -0.74 -5.50
CA THR A 45 -4.74 0.61 -4.97
C THR A 45 -3.32 1.15 -5.03
N ARG A 46 -2.31 0.34 -4.70
CA ARG A 46 -0.91 0.72 -4.81
C ARG A 46 -0.47 1.00 -6.25
N GLU A 47 -0.90 0.19 -7.18
CA GLU A 47 -0.62 0.39 -8.61
C GLU A 47 -1.28 1.66 -9.13
N ASP A 48 -2.53 1.89 -8.78
CA ASP A 48 -3.25 3.09 -9.14
C ASP A 48 -2.60 4.34 -8.53
N ILE A 49 -2.18 4.25 -7.28
CA ILE A 49 -1.44 5.31 -6.60
C ILE A 49 -0.15 5.61 -7.33
N ARG A 50 0.62 4.60 -7.67
CA ARG A 50 1.89 4.76 -8.39
C ARG A 50 1.67 5.40 -9.76
N ARG A 51 0.68 4.93 -10.51
CA ARG A 51 0.32 5.52 -11.80
C ARG A 51 -0.07 6.99 -11.67
N THR A 52 -0.90 7.30 -10.70
CA THR A 52 -1.37 8.66 -10.46
C THR A 52 -0.21 9.56 -10.03
N MET A 53 0.67 9.07 -9.16
CA MET A 53 1.85 9.83 -8.75
C MET A 53 2.83 10.02 -9.90
N ASP A 54 3.05 9.00 -10.72
CA ASP A 54 3.91 9.09 -11.90
C ASP A 54 3.36 10.11 -12.91
N ALA A 55 2.05 10.15 -13.08
CA ALA A 55 1.40 11.12 -13.95
C ALA A 55 1.57 12.57 -13.44
N ASN A 56 1.78 12.77 -12.15
CA ASN A 56 1.98 14.07 -11.53
C ASN A 56 3.44 14.40 -11.24
N LYS A 57 4.34 13.54 -11.64
CA LYS A 57 5.78 13.66 -11.37
C LYS A 57 6.38 14.92 -12.02
N SER A 58 5.93 15.27 -13.21
CA SER A 58 6.40 16.47 -13.90
C SER A 58 6.03 17.76 -13.16
N ALA A 59 4.88 17.80 -12.53
CA ALA A 59 4.46 18.94 -11.72
C ALA A 59 5.34 19.10 -10.47
N ILE A 60 5.67 17.99 -9.82
CA ILE A 60 6.58 17.98 -8.67
C ILE A 60 7.97 18.44 -9.10
N ASN A 61 8.47 17.91 -10.23
CA ASN A 61 9.76 18.31 -10.78
C ASN A 61 9.82 19.79 -11.14
N SER A 62 8.74 20.35 -11.66
CA SER A 62 8.66 21.78 -11.95
C SER A 62 8.78 22.65 -10.71
N ILE A 63 8.13 22.24 -9.62
CA ILE A 63 8.23 22.92 -8.32
C ILE A 63 9.67 22.84 -7.80
N TYR A 64 10.29 21.67 -7.90
CA TYR A 64 11.67 21.45 -7.49
C TYR A 64 12.64 22.29 -8.33
N ASN A 65 12.49 22.31 -9.65
CA ASN A 65 13.35 23.09 -10.53
C ASN A 65 13.29 24.58 -10.26
N ARG A 66 12.12 25.09 -9.88
CA ARG A 66 11.99 26.49 -9.44
C ARG A 66 12.77 26.76 -8.16
N ALA A 67 12.72 25.83 -7.21
CA ALA A 67 13.47 25.92 -5.96
C ALA A 67 14.98 25.84 -6.21
N LEU A 68 15.42 25.02 -7.17
CA LEU A 68 16.84 24.92 -7.56
C LEU A 68 17.41 26.24 -8.08
N ARG A 69 16.61 27.07 -8.73
CA ARG A 69 17.06 28.38 -9.20
C ARG A 69 17.50 29.28 -8.06
N LYS A 70 16.85 29.15 -6.90
CA LYS A 70 17.19 29.92 -5.70
C LYS A 70 18.27 29.26 -4.88
N LYS A 71 18.32 27.93 -4.87
CA LYS A 71 19.27 27.12 -4.10
C LYS A 71 19.76 25.95 -4.94
N PRO A 72 20.81 26.14 -5.75
CA PRO A 72 21.28 25.09 -6.67
C PRO A 72 21.79 23.80 -6.01
N SER A 73 22.14 23.86 -4.74
CA SER A 73 22.61 22.70 -3.99
C SER A 73 21.50 21.89 -3.35
N LEU A 74 20.24 22.28 -3.59
CA LEU A 74 19.09 21.63 -2.99
C LEU A 74 18.91 20.22 -3.54
N GLN A 75 19.02 19.23 -2.67
CA GLN A 75 18.81 17.83 -3.01
C GLN A 75 18.44 17.04 -1.78
N GLY A 76 17.79 15.92 -1.97
CA GLY A 76 17.42 15.03 -0.88
C GLY A 76 16.13 14.31 -1.16
N ALA A 77 15.58 13.72 -0.13
CA ALA A 77 14.35 12.96 -0.22
C ALA A 77 13.47 13.26 0.99
N PHE A 78 12.18 13.13 0.79
CA PHE A 78 11.24 13.11 1.90
C PHE A 78 10.10 12.16 1.58
N THR A 79 9.44 11.69 2.61
CA THR A 79 8.27 10.83 2.46
C THR A 79 7.02 11.68 2.62
N ALA A 80 6.19 11.72 1.59
CA ALA A 80 4.88 12.37 1.66
C ALA A 80 3.87 11.38 2.22
N GLN A 81 3.27 11.74 3.35
CA GLN A 81 2.19 10.96 3.93
C GLN A 81 0.87 11.57 3.50
N LEU A 82 0.14 10.83 2.68
CA LEU A 82 -1.11 11.26 2.09
C LEU A 82 -2.28 10.50 2.68
N VAL A 83 -3.38 11.20 2.92
CA VAL A 83 -4.65 10.56 3.24
C VAL A 83 -5.55 10.72 2.02
N VAL A 84 -5.90 9.59 1.40
CA VAL A 84 -6.74 9.55 0.21
C VAL A 84 -8.12 9.05 0.58
N GLU A 85 -9.13 9.84 0.25
CA GLU A 85 -10.52 9.51 0.51
C GLU A 85 -11.09 8.54 -0.53
N PRO A 86 -12.19 7.83 -0.25
CA PRO A 86 -12.82 6.96 -1.24
C PRO A 86 -13.22 7.68 -2.53
N SER A 87 -13.47 8.97 -2.46
CA SER A 87 -13.73 9.82 -3.62
C SER A 87 -12.52 10.03 -4.52
N GLY A 88 -11.33 9.67 -4.05
CA GLY A 88 -10.06 9.90 -4.73
C GLY A 88 -9.39 11.21 -4.38
N GLN A 89 -10.03 12.04 -3.57
CA GLN A 89 -9.44 13.30 -3.12
C GLN A 89 -8.41 13.08 -2.02
N VAL A 90 -7.34 13.86 -2.05
CA VAL A 90 -6.33 13.88 -0.99
C VAL A 90 -6.79 14.86 0.08
N SER A 91 -7.17 14.35 1.23
CA SER A 91 -7.66 15.17 2.34
C SER A 91 -6.54 15.71 3.22
N SER A 92 -5.37 15.08 3.19
CA SER A 92 -4.22 15.48 4.01
C SER A 92 -2.92 15.12 3.32
N CYS A 93 -1.92 15.96 3.48
CA CYS A 93 -0.55 15.68 3.05
C CYS A 93 0.40 16.28 4.08
N SER A 94 1.34 15.47 4.53
CA SER A 94 2.41 15.90 5.43
C SER A 94 3.74 15.31 5.00
N ALA A 95 4.81 16.06 5.20
CA ALA A 95 6.15 15.57 4.96
C ALA A 95 6.69 14.90 6.23
N VAL A 96 7.14 13.66 6.08
CA VAL A 96 7.79 12.91 7.14
C VAL A 96 9.15 12.43 6.65
N GLU A 97 10.08 12.21 7.57
CA GLU A 97 11.41 11.70 7.24
C GLU A 97 12.10 12.47 6.09
N SER A 98 12.37 13.74 6.31
CA SER A 98 12.97 14.59 5.28
C SER A 98 14.46 14.74 5.47
N THR A 99 15.21 14.57 4.38
CA THR A 99 16.63 14.93 4.29
C THR A 99 16.83 16.23 3.50
N LEU A 100 15.77 16.77 2.92
CA LEU A 100 15.79 18.04 2.20
C LEU A 100 16.04 19.24 3.10
N ASN A 101 15.51 19.20 4.32
CA ASN A 101 15.55 20.30 5.28
C ASN A 101 15.07 21.63 4.70
N GLU A 102 14.04 21.57 3.85
CA GLU A 102 13.46 22.73 3.19
C GLU A 102 11.94 22.72 3.34
N PRO A 103 11.40 23.19 4.47
CA PRO A 103 9.96 23.10 4.75
C PRO A 103 9.07 23.82 3.74
N ARG A 104 9.56 24.90 3.14
CA ARG A 104 8.79 25.63 2.12
C ARG A 104 8.58 24.81 0.86
N LEU A 105 9.62 24.08 0.41
CA LEU A 105 9.52 23.20 -0.74
C LEU A 105 8.60 22.03 -0.46
N GLU A 106 8.75 21.41 0.69
CA GLU A 106 7.89 20.30 1.13
C GLU A 106 6.42 20.74 1.18
N SER A 107 6.15 21.94 1.71
CA SER A 107 4.81 22.50 1.75
C SER A 107 4.24 22.75 0.36
N LYS A 108 5.02 23.26 -0.56
CA LYS A 108 4.59 23.49 -1.95
C LYS A 108 4.26 22.18 -2.67
N ILE A 109 5.09 21.17 -2.48
CA ILE A 109 4.85 19.84 -3.05
C ILE A 109 3.59 19.24 -2.45
N CYS A 110 3.40 19.33 -1.14
CA CYS A 110 2.17 18.86 -0.50
C CYS A 110 0.93 19.57 -0.98
N LYS A 111 0.98 20.87 -1.20
CA LYS A 111 -0.13 21.62 -1.77
C LYS A 111 -0.50 21.11 -3.16
N ARG A 112 0.51 20.79 -3.97
CA ARG A 112 0.27 20.25 -5.32
C ARG A 112 -0.32 18.84 -5.23
N LEU A 113 0.17 18.01 -4.30
CA LEU A 113 -0.32 16.65 -4.11
C LEU A 113 -1.78 16.62 -3.64
N ARG A 114 -2.22 17.62 -2.89
CA ARG A 114 -3.63 17.73 -2.50
C ARG A 114 -4.57 17.95 -3.68
N LEU A 115 -4.06 18.43 -4.80
CA LEU A 115 -4.83 18.61 -6.02
C LEU A 115 -4.92 17.33 -6.87
N VAL A 116 -4.18 16.32 -6.50
CA VAL A 116 -4.19 15.03 -7.22
C VAL A 116 -5.50 14.30 -6.94
N ASN A 117 -6.11 13.77 -7.99
CA ASN A 117 -7.31 12.97 -7.89
C ASN A 117 -6.95 11.51 -8.24
N PHE A 118 -7.11 10.62 -7.29
CA PHE A 118 -6.85 9.20 -7.46
C PHE A 118 -8.02 8.43 -8.07
N GLY A 119 -9.12 9.12 -8.35
CA GLY A 119 -10.32 8.51 -8.88
C GLY A 119 -11.21 7.90 -7.81
N GLN A 120 -12.50 7.98 -8.02
CA GLN A 120 -13.49 7.39 -7.12
C GLN A 120 -13.46 5.87 -7.24
N LYS A 121 -13.34 5.18 -6.11
CA LYS A 121 -13.44 3.73 -6.03
C LYS A 121 -14.46 3.35 -4.97
N PRO A 122 -15.66 2.89 -5.37
CA PRO A 122 -16.64 2.42 -4.41
C PRO A 122 -16.15 1.16 -3.68
N GLY A 123 -16.41 1.08 -2.39
CA GLY A 123 -16.02 -0.04 -1.55
C GLY A 123 -14.59 0.00 -1.01
N VAL A 124 -13.86 1.09 -1.26
CA VAL A 124 -12.52 1.29 -0.70
C VAL A 124 -12.60 2.30 0.44
N ASP A 125 -11.98 1.96 1.56
CA ASP A 125 -11.90 2.87 2.70
C ASP A 125 -10.88 3.98 2.49
N GLN A 126 -10.91 5.00 3.35
CA GLN A 126 -9.85 5.99 3.44
C GLN A 126 -8.51 5.30 3.61
N ALA A 127 -7.53 5.69 2.82
CA ALA A 127 -6.20 5.09 2.85
C ALA A 127 -5.14 6.12 3.23
N THR A 128 -4.23 5.74 4.13
CA THR A 128 -3.04 6.51 4.43
C THR A 128 -1.86 5.93 3.66
N ILE A 129 -1.25 6.75 2.83
CA ILE A 129 -0.20 6.33 1.92
C ILE A 129 1.08 7.07 2.25
N SER A 130 2.18 6.34 2.33
CA SER A 130 3.52 6.92 2.46
C SER A 130 4.23 6.77 1.12
N TYR A 131 4.50 7.86 0.46
CA TYR A 131 5.15 7.87 -0.84
C TYR A 131 6.50 8.60 -0.76
N PRO A 132 7.61 7.90 -1.04
CA PRO A 132 8.92 8.52 -1.02
C PRO A 132 9.13 9.37 -2.27
N ILE A 133 9.60 10.59 -2.07
CA ILE A 133 9.90 11.52 -3.15
C ILE A 133 11.40 11.85 -3.09
N GLU A 134 12.11 11.49 -4.15
CA GLU A 134 13.53 11.75 -4.29
C GLU A 134 13.74 12.91 -5.26
N LEU A 135 14.48 13.93 -4.82
CA LEU A 135 14.74 15.13 -5.60
C LEU A 135 16.24 15.34 -5.73
N PHE A 136 16.75 15.18 -6.94
CA PHE A 136 18.15 15.37 -7.26
C PHE A 136 18.27 16.25 -8.50
N PRO A 137 19.28 17.17 -8.52
CA PRO A 137 19.57 17.94 -9.72
C PRO A 137 20.01 16.99 -10.83
N GLY A 138 19.37 17.07 -12.00
CA GLY A 138 19.71 16.12 -13.05
C GLY A 138 19.55 16.65 -14.43
#